data_ff20981abb0a1a182f090876f6d05e37
#
_entry.id   ff20981abb0a1a182f090876f6d05e37
#
_cell.length_a   1.000
_cell.length_b   1.000
_cell.length_c   1.000
_cell.angle_alpha   90.00
_cell.angle_beta   90.00
_cell.angle_gamma   90.00
#
_symmetry.space_group_name_H-M   'P 1'
#
loop_
_entity.id
_entity.type
_entity.pdbx_description
1 polymer ?
#
loop_
_entity_poly.entity_id
_entity_poly.type
_entity_poly.pdbx_seq_one_letter_code
_entity_poly.pdbx_strand_id
1 'polypeptide(L)'
;TKASVKVSGPGVNLTKEFKYPHNVFFQVFEPGGTYNWSVTVDGVSGGNWSFKADDKIYPLNDRSVDTTDKKSLLPSQPNNLEVSQNKIAFLLFDIPSSINGNHKIKLNLVPESVVSLNGEIEIYKYDYKGWGENTDNNNIGIIDHSLGTKLTTLTSLANGTAVSVDLTDQIQSYGEEFSIALKVSNPSDKVYFYSKEKGITGRGIVTDAIVWPHLSFQ
;
A
#
# COMPACT_ATOMS: atom_id res chain seq x y z
N THR A 1 -21.70 -29.92 9.99
CA THR A 1 -20.40 -30.03 9.30
C THR A 1 -19.46 -29.01 9.91
N LYS A 2 -18.35 -29.51 10.43
CA LYS A 2 -17.25 -28.67 10.92
C LYS A 2 -16.10 -28.75 9.92
N ALA A 3 -15.60 -27.61 9.50
CA ALA A 3 -14.38 -27.53 8.71
C ALA A 3 -13.29 -26.82 9.53
N SER A 4 -12.06 -27.28 9.41
CA SER A 4 -10.90 -26.57 9.93
C SER A 4 -9.90 -26.32 8.81
N VAL A 5 -9.28 -25.15 8.83
CA VAL A 5 -8.17 -24.78 7.96
C VAL A 5 -6.94 -24.58 8.84
N LYS A 6 -5.87 -25.28 8.49
CA LYS A 6 -4.55 -25.09 9.10
C LYS A 6 -3.63 -24.40 8.09
N VAL A 7 -2.93 -23.36 8.53
CA VAL A 7 -1.90 -22.69 7.75
C VAL A 7 -0.62 -22.66 8.57
N SER A 8 0.51 -23.00 7.96
CA SER A 8 1.83 -22.97 8.58
C SER A 8 2.89 -22.45 7.61
N GLY A 9 3.85 -21.71 8.12
CA GLY A 9 4.95 -21.12 7.37
C GLY A 9 5.65 -20.04 8.20
N PRO A 10 6.48 -19.19 7.60
CA PRO A 10 7.18 -18.13 8.31
C PRO A 10 6.21 -17.30 9.16
N GLY A 11 6.50 -17.18 10.47
CA GLY A 11 5.67 -16.40 11.40
C GLY A 11 4.23 -16.88 11.62
N VAL A 12 3.78 -17.96 10.95
CA VAL A 12 2.38 -18.42 11.00
C VAL A 12 2.30 -19.90 11.34
N ASN A 13 1.54 -20.21 12.40
CA ASN A 13 1.08 -21.56 12.71
C ASN A 13 -0.33 -21.45 13.29
N LEU A 14 -1.31 -21.51 12.43
CA LEU A 14 -2.70 -21.18 12.76
C LEU A 14 -3.64 -22.29 12.33
N THR A 15 -4.59 -22.62 13.20
CA THR A 15 -5.73 -23.48 12.87
C THR A 15 -7.01 -22.73 13.20
N LYS A 16 -7.91 -22.61 12.23
CA LYS A 16 -9.25 -22.04 12.44
C LYS A 16 -10.35 -23.04 12.10
N GLU A 17 -11.34 -23.08 12.95
CA GLU A 17 -12.56 -23.87 12.73
C GLU A 17 -13.64 -22.98 12.14
N PHE A 18 -14.39 -23.54 11.19
CA PHE A 18 -15.47 -22.87 10.48
C PHE A 18 -16.78 -23.67 10.62
N LYS A 19 -17.87 -22.92 10.78
CA LYS A 19 -19.23 -23.46 10.63
C LYS A 19 -19.84 -22.93 9.34
N TYR A 20 -20.28 -23.85 8.48
CA TYR A 20 -21.00 -23.50 7.23
C TYR A 20 -22.15 -22.51 7.49
N PRO A 21 -22.48 -21.53 6.59
CA PRO A 21 -21.98 -21.46 5.21
C PRO A 21 -20.95 -20.35 4.92
N HIS A 22 -20.66 -19.40 5.79
CA HIS A 22 -19.84 -18.26 5.42
C HIS A 22 -18.80 -17.91 6.48
N ASN A 23 -17.52 -18.19 6.20
CA ASN A 23 -16.42 -17.62 6.97
C ASN A 23 -15.31 -17.17 6.02
N VAL A 24 -14.84 -15.96 6.23
CA VAL A 24 -13.69 -15.40 5.52
C VAL A 24 -12.48 -15.51 6.45
N PHE A 25 -11.38 -15.99 5.90
CA PHE A 25 -10.12 -16.12 6.59
C PHE A 25 -9.22 -14.96 6.16
N PHE A 26 -8.84 -14.13 7.12
CA PHE A 26 -7.84 -13.08 6.90
C PHE A 26 -6.61 -13.39 7.73
N GLN A 27 -5.46 -13.41 7.11
CA GLN A 27 -4.15 -13.54 7.73
C GLN A 27 -3.14 -12.70 6.96
N VAL A 28 -2.32 -11.96 7.69
CA VAL A 28 -1.15 -11.29 7.12
C VAL A 28 -0.03 -12.33 7.00
N PHE A 29 0.54 -12.42 5.81
CA PHE A 29 1.65 -13.32 5.50
C PHE A 29 2.93 -12.51 5.29
N GLU A 30 4.07 -13.08 5.66
CA GLU A 30 5.37 -12.46 5.34
C GLU A 30 5.55 -12.40 3.83
N PRO A 31 5.92 -11.23 3.28
CA PRO A 31 6.18 -11.07 1.85
C PRO A 31 7.23 -12.09 1.37
N GLY A 32 6.95 -12.75 0.25
CA GLY A 32 7.81 -13.76 -0.34
C GLY A 32 7.87 -15.11 0.42
N GLY A 33 7.22 -15.22 1.58
CA GLY A 33 7.16 -16.46 2.37
C GLY A 33 6.39 -17.57 1.67
N THR A 34 6.82 -18.82 1.86
CA THR A 34 6.08 -20.01 1.38
C THR A 34 5.29 -20.63 2.53
N TYR A 35 4.00 -20.81 2.31
CA TYR A 35 3.05 -21.33 3.30
C TYR A 35 2.43 -22.62 2.83
N ASN A 36 2.25 -23.55 3.79
CA ASN A 36 1.49 -24.77 3.58
C ASN A 36 0.13 -24.63 4.26
N TRP A 37 -0.91 -25.11 3.61
CA TRP A 37 -2.23 -25.12 4.18
C TRP A 37 -2.95 -26.45 3.92
N SER A 38 -3.85 -26.77 4.81
CA SER A 38 -4.68 -27.98 4.70
C SER A 38 -6.09 -27.71 5.19
N VAL A 39 -7.03 -28.46 4.66
CA VAL A 39 -8.44 -28.42 5.08
C VAL A 39 -8.83 -29.79 5.64
N THR A 40 -9.56 -29.78 6.74
CA THR A 40 -10.17 -30.99 7.33
C THR A 40 -11.66 -30.71 7.48
N VAL A 41 -12.51 -31.63 6.99
CA VAL A 41 -13.97 -31.55 7.09
C VAL A 41 -14.46 -32.76 7.85
N ASP A 42 -15.14 -32.53 8.98
CA ASP A 42 -15.65 -33.60 9.86
C ASP A 42 -14.60 -34.70 10.19
N GLY A 43 -13.34 -34.27 10.40
CA GLY A 43 -12.21 -35.16 10.71
C GLY A 43 -11.53 -35.80 9.49
N VAL A 44 -12.06 -35.61 8.28
CA VAL A 44 -11.46 -36.12 7.04
C VAL A 44 -10.58 -35.05 6.39
N SER A 45 -9.31 -35.40 6.13
CA SER A 45 -8.37 -34.49 5.44
C SER A 45 -8.75 -34.31 3.97
N GLY A 46 -8.90 -33.06 3.54
CA GLY A 46 -9.17 -32.72 2.14
C GLY A 46 -7.90 -32.61 1.27
N GLY A 47 -6.70 -32.62 1.88
CA GLY A 47 -5.42 -32.48 1.19
C GLY A 47 -4.52 -31.42 1.81
N ASN A 48 -3.31 -31.31 1.25
CA ASN A 48 -2.32 -30.30 1.60
C ASN A 48 -1.92 -29.53 0.33
N TRP A 49 -1.79 -28.23 0.46
CA TRP A 49 -1.39 -27.34 -0.62
C TRP A 49 -0.36 -26.34 -0.10
N SER A 50 0.36 -25.71 -1.01
CA SER A 50 1.25 -24.61 -0.70
C SER A 50 0.98 -23.41 -1.61
N PHE A 51 1.32 -22.22 -1.11
CA PHE A 51 1.38 -21.01 -1.90
C PHE A 51 2.56 -20.17 -1.42
N LYS A 52 3.04 -19.29 -2.30
CA LYS A 52 4.02 -18.26 -1.97
C LYS A 52 3.28 -16.93 -1.82
N ALA A 53 3.48 -16.25 -0.69
CA ALA A 53 2.97 -14.90 -0.52
C ALA A 53 3.70 -13.94 -1.49
N ASP A 54 3.01 -12.91 -1.94
CA ASP A 54 3.63 -11.85 -2.74
C ASP A 54 4.78 -11.20 -1.94
N ASP A 55 5.84 -10.81 -2.62
CA ASP A 55 6.96 -10.04 -2.06
C ASP A 55 6.66 -8.54 -2.02
N LYS A 56 5.41 -8.17 -2.17
CA LYS A 56 4.90 -6.81 -2.21
C LYS A 56 3.96 -6.50 -1.05
N ILE A 57 4.05 -5.29 -0.57
CA ILE A 57 3.08 -4.71 0.36
C ILE A 57 2.41 -3.52 -0.34
N TYR A 58 1.11 -3.59 -0.47
CA TYR A 58 0.28 -2.52 -1.01
C TYR A 58 -0.11 -1.53 0.10
N PRO A 59 -0.38 -0.26 -0.22
CA PRO A 59 -0.80 0.69 0.77
C PRO A 59 -2.10 0.23 1.46
N LEU A 60 -2.19 0.40 2.77
CA LEU A 60 -3.47 0.34 3.50
C LEU A 60 -4.41 1.42 2.99
N ASN A 61 -3.85 2.63 2.84
CA ASN A 61 -4.56 3.81 2.37
C ASN A 61 -3.66 4.58 1.40
N ASP A 62 -4.27 5.13 0.34
CA ASP A 62 -3.62 6.07 -0.55
C ASP A 62 -4.60 7.18 -0.97
N ARG A 63 -4.11 8.41 -1.04
CA ARG A 63 -4.98 9.57 -1.26
C ARG A 63 -4.22 10.80 -1.71
N SER A 64 -4.84 11.60 -2.60
CA SER A 64 -4.44 12.99 -2.84
C SER A 64 -5.25 13.94 -1.98
N VAL A 65 -4.59 14.89 -1.36
CA VAL A 65 -5.20 15.90 -0.49
C VAL A 65 -4.95 17.28 -1.06
N ASP A 66 -6.02 18.09 -1.20
CA ASP A 66 -5.91 19.49 -1.60
C ASP A 66 -5.45 20.33 -0.40
N THR A 67 -4.33 21.00 -0.54
CA THR A 67 -3.73 21.80 0.52
C THR A 67 -4.36 23.19 0.66
N THR A 68 -5.16 23.62 -0.31
CA THR A 68 -5.84 24.92 -0.30
C THR A 68 -7.24 24.84 0.29
N ASP A 69 -7.91 23.70 0.18
CA ASP A 69 -9.23 23.48 0.71
C ASP A 69 -9.21 22.46 1.86
N LYS A 70 -9.01 22.95 3.07
CA LYS A 70 -9.03 22.14 4.29
C LYS A 70 -10.36 21.45 4.59
N LYS A 71 -11.45 21.83 3.89
CA LYS A 71 -12.79 21.28 4.11
C LYS A 71 -13.18 20.25 3.07
N SER A 72 -12.58 20.31 1.90
CA SER A 72 -12.87 19.42 0.79
C SER A 72 -11.95 18.21 0.83
N LEU A 73 -12.25 17.29 1.71
CA LEU A 73 -11.83 15.92 1.52
C LEU A 73 -12.71 15.39 0.40
N LEU A 74 -12.31 15.63 -0.84
CA LEU A 74 -12.95 14.95 -1.96
C LEU A 74 -12.87 13.46 -1.69
N PRO A 75 -13.96 12.72 -1.85
CA PRO A 75 -13.90 11.27 -1.84
C PRO A 75 -12.76 10.87 -2.78
N SER A 76 -11.96 9.92 -2.37
CA SER A 76 -10.83 9.36 -3.11
C SER A 76 -11.08 9.45 -4.61
N GLN A 77 -10.19 10.10 -5.34
CA GLN A 77 -10.22 9.98 -6.80
C GLN A 77 -10.01 8.50 -7.08
N PRO A 78 -10.99 7.77 -7.59
CA PRO A 78 -11.01 6.31 -7.48
C PRO A 78 -9.90 5.60 -8.25
N ASN A 79 -9.09 6.29 -9.03
CA ASN A 79 -8.15 5.63 -9.93
C ASN A 79 -6.75 6.23 -9.96
N ASN A 80 -6.51 7.41 -9.39
CA ASN A 80 -5.20 8.04 -9.45
C ASN A 80 -4.89 8.93 -8.25
N LEU A 81 -3.59 9.14 -8.04
CA LEU A 81 -3.02 10.04 -7.05
C LEU A 81 -2.46 11.26 -7.77
N GLU A 82 -3.13 12.38 -7.64
CA GLU A 82 -2.66 13.65 -8.21
C GLU A 82 -1.61 14.28 -7.29
N VAL A 83 -0.46 14.63 -7.88
CA VAL A 83 0.60 15.43 -7.26
C VAL A 83 0.77 16.70 -8.06
N SER A 84 0.47 17.85 -7.46
CA SER A 84 0.52 19.17 -8.11
C SER A 84 0.79 20.26 -7.08
N GLN A 85 0.83 21.52 -7.51
CA GLN A 85 1.05 22.67 -6.61
C GLN A 85 0.16 22.62 -5.35
N ASN A 86 -1.11 22.28 -5.55
CA ASN A 86 -2.12 22.33 -4.49
C ASN A 86 -2.51 20.92 -4.00
N LYS A 87 -1.89 19.86 -4.51
CA LYS A 87 -2.21 18.48 -4.13
C LYS A 87 -0.97 17.68 -3.78
N ILE A 88 -1.03 17.10 -2.60
CA ILE A 88 -0.02 16.17 -2.07
C ILE A 88 -0.67 14.78 -2.06
N ALA A 89 0.03 13.78 -2.60
CA ALA A 89 -0.41 12.39 -2.48
C ALA A 89 0.23 11.74 -1.27
N PHE A 90 -0.56 10.97 -0.53
CA PHE A 90 -0.15 10.23 0.65
C PHE A 90 -0.34 8.74 0.44
N LEU A 91 0.58 7.95 0.96
CA LEU A 91 0.58 6.49 0.97
C LEU A 91 0.84 6.02 2.40
N LEU A 92 0.01 5.11 2.91
CA LEU A 92 0.18 4.50 4.23
C LEU A 92 0.37 3.00 4.07
N PHE A 93 1.46 2.47 4.57
CA PHE A 93 1.80 1.04 4.54
C PHE A 93 1.82 0.47 5.95
N ASP A 94 1.38 -0.77 6.10
CA ASP A 94 1.62 -1.57 7.30
C ASP A 94 2.85 -2.46 7.06
N ILE A 95 3.93 -2.21 7.79
CA ILE A 95 5.18 -2.93 7.63
C ILE A 95 5.15 -4.14 8.58
N PRO A 96 5.10 -5.39 8.07
CA PRO A 96 5.06 -6.56 8.93
C PRO A 96 6.27 -6.65 9.86
N SER A 97 6.02 -7.04 11.11
CA SER A 97 7.08 -7.26 12.11
C SER A 97 8.06 -8.39 11.75
N SER A 98 7.65 -9.25 10.85
CA SER A 98 8.46 -10.37 10.33
C SER A 98 9.53 -9.95 9.34
N ILE A 99 9.41 -8.77 8.75
CA ILE A 99 10.46 -8.20 7.90
C ILE A 99 11.60 -7.78 8.82
N ASN A 100 12.76 -8.37 8.66
CA ASN A 100 13.96 -7.98 9.38
C ASN A 100 14.83 -7.08 8.51
N GLY A 101 15.76 -6.33 9.12
CA GLY A 101 16.60 -5.32 8.48
C GLY A 101 17.56 -5.80 7.37
N ASN A 102 17.44 -7.05 6.91
CA ASN A 102 18.28 -7.62 5.85
C ASN A 102 17.66 -7.51 4.46
N HIS A 103 16.43 -6.99 4.36
CA HIS A 103 15.75 -6.84 3.07
C HIS A 103 16.02 -5.46 2.46
N LYS A 104 16.25 -5.44 1.16
CA LYS A 104 16.18 -4.20 0.38
C LYS A 104 14.72 -3.84 0.17
N ILE A 105 14.33 -2.64 0.57
CA ILE A 105 12.96 -2.16 0.49
C ILE A 105 12.87 -1.08 -0.58
N LYS A 106 12.03 -1.28 -1.59
CA LYS A 106 11.84 -0.32 -2.67
C LYS A 106 10.38 0.10 -2.74
N LEU A 107 10.14 1.41 -2.79
CA LEU A 107 8.87 1.98 -3.19
C LEU A 107 8.77 1.93 -4.72
N ASN A 108 7.72 1.32 -5.23
CA ASN A 108 7.42 1.26 -6.65
C ASN A 108 6.18 2.09 -6.95
N LEU A 109 6.28 2.96 -7.94
CA LEU A 109 5.22 3.84 -8.40
C LEU A 109 5.12 3.76 -9.91
N VAL A 110 3.92 3.87 -10.46
CA VAL A 110 3.70 3.93 -11.91
C VAL A 110 2.96 5.22 -12.23
N PRO A 111 3.59 6.18 -12.94
CA PRO A 111 2.90 7.36 -13.43
C PRO A 111 1.82 6.95 -14.44
N GLU A 112 0.57 7.33 -14.20
CA GLU A 112 -0.51 7.20 -15.18
C GLU A 112 -0.37 8.28 -16.25
N SER A 113 -0.09 9.52 -15.81
CA SER A 113 0.07 10.68 -16.68
C SER A 113 1.05 11.69 -16.09
N VAL A 114 2.07 12.02 -16.85
CA VAL A 114 2.97 13.14 -16.58
C VAL A 114 2.52 14.31 -17.45
N VAL A 115 1.76 15.25 -16.88
CA VAL A 115 1.27 16.43 -17.61
C VAL A 115 2.40 17.44 -17.79
N SER A 116 3.15 17.69 -16.73
CA SER A 116 4.38 18.51 -16.71
C SER A 116 5.28 18.06 -15.57
N LEU A 117 6.58 18.02 -15.82
CA LEU A 117 7.60 17.79 -14.81
C LEU A 117 8.88 18.52 -15.22
N ASN A 118 9.01 19.77 -14.77
CA ASN A 118 10.19 20.64 -14.97
C ASN A 118 11.10 20.65 -13.75
N GLY A 119 10.57 20.24 -12.60
CA GLY A 119 11.27 20.04 -11.35
C GLY A 119 11.33 18.56 -10.98
N GLU A 120 11.03 18.25 -9.76
CA GLU A 120 11.13 16.92 -9.15
C GLU A 120 9.84 16.56 -8.41
N ILE A 121 9.57 15.26 -8.26
CA ILE A 121 8.66 14.75 -7.23
C ILE A 121 9.50 14.48 -5.99
N GLU A 122 9.27 15.25 -4.95
CA GLU A 122 9.87 15.05 -3.64
C GLU A 122 9.11 14.01 -2.84
N ILE A 123 9.84 13.06 -2.26
CA ILE A 123 9.30 12.00 -1.42
C ILE A 123 9.69 12.29 0.02
N TYR A 124 8.70 12.38 0.90
CA TYR A 124 8.88 12.66 2.32
C TYR A 124 8.43 11.48 3.16
N LYS A 125 9.13 11.20 4.26
CA LYS A 125 8.56 10.45 5.37
C LYS A 125 7.51 11.33 6.03
N TYR A 126 6.31 10.80 6.21
CA TYR A 126 5.23 11.52 6.84
C TYR A 126 4.96 10.91 8.22
N ASP A 127 5.10 11.72 9.27
CA ASP A 127 5.08 11.19 10.64
C ASP A 127 3.67 10.94 11.18
N TYR A 128 2.63 11.45 10.51
CA TYR A 128 1.26 11.20 10.92
C TYR A 128 0.79 9.82 10.42
N LYS A 129 0.26 9.03 11.37
CA LYS A 129 -0.27 7.68 11.16
C LYS A 129 -1.76 7.66 11.55
N GLY A 130 -2.47 6.59 11.24
CA GLY A 130 -3.87 6.41 11.63
C GLY A 130 -4.88 7.19 10.79
N TRP A 131 -4.48 7.72 9.62
CA TRP A 131 -5.41 8.29 8.66
C TRP A 131 -5.98 7.20 7.73
N GLY A 132 -7.21 7.39 7.26
CA GLY A 132 -7.88 6.45 6.35
C GLY A 132 -8.52 7.16 5.17
N GLU A 133 -8.80 6.44 4.10
CA GLU A 133 -9.43 6.96 2.89
C GLU A 133 -10.86 7.47 3.14
N ASN A 134 -11.56 6.81 4.05
CA ASN A 134 -12.94 7.11 4.41
C ASN A 134 -13.06 7.95 5.68
N THR A 135 -11.96 8.55 6.15
CA THR A 135 -12.05 9.44 7.31
C THR A 135 -12.87 10.64 6.94
N ASP A 136 -13.90 10.90 7.74
CA ASP A 136 -14.83 12.02 7.58
C ASP A 136 -14.10 13.33 7.32
N ASN A 137 -14.77 14.23 6.60
CA ASN A 137 -14.34 15.59 6.27
C ASN A 137 -13.85 16.42 7.48
N ASN A 138 -14.06 15.93 8.69
CA ASN A 138 -13.63 16.55 9.94
C ASN A 138 -12.26 16.09 10.41
N ASN A 139 -11.65 15.06 9.82
CA ASN A 139 -10.31 14.62 10.19
C ASN A 139 -9.26 15.29 9.30
N ILE A 140 -9.01 16.55 9.56
CA ILE A 140 -8.08 17.44 8.86
C ILE A 140 -6.61 17.16 9.23
N GLY A 141 -6.38 16.18 10.12
CA GLY A 141 -5.06 15.91 10.68
C GLY A 141 -3.97 15.76 9.63
N ILE A 142 -4.29 15.13 8.50
CA ILE A 142 -3.30 14.92 7.43
C ILE A 142 -2.83 16.23 6.76
N ILE A 143 -3.64 17.28 6.74
CA ILE A 143 -3.29 18.58 6.12
C ILE A 143 -2.55 19.48 7.10
N ASP A 144 -2.85 19.36 8.38
CA ASP A 144 -2.33 20.25 9.42
C ASP A 144 -0.94 19.82 9.91
N HIS A 145 -0.50 18.60 9.58
CA HIS A 145 0.85 18.15 9.90
C HIS A 145 1.87 18.60 8.86
N SER A 146 3.02 19.04 9.33
CA SER A 146 4.15 19.32 8.44
C SER A 146 4.65 18.04 7.78
N LEU A 147 5.12 18.15 6.54
CA LEU A 147 5.88 17.06 5.92
C LEU A 147 7.14 16.83 6.76
N GLY A 148 7.43 15.59 7.06
CA GLY A 148 8.61 15.19 7.82
C GLY A 148 9.90 15.27 7.01
N THR A 149 10.79 14.30 7.18
CA THR A 149 12.08 14.27 6.50
C THR A 149 11.94 13.95 5.02
N LYS A 150 12.57 14.74 4.15
CA LYS A 150 12.70 14.43 2.73
C LYS A 150 13.60 13.20 2.58
N LEU A 151 13.07 12.16 1.96
CA LEU A 151 13.76 10.88 1.77
C LEU A 151 14.57 10.88 0.48
N THR A 152 13.95 11.31 -0.62
CA THR A 152 14.56 11.31 -1.95
C THR A 152 13.71 12.12 -2.95
N THR A 153 14.12 12.11 -4.23
CA THR A 153 13.38 12.72 -5.34
C THR A 153 13.29 11.82 -6.56
N LEU A 154 12.27 12.05 -7.39
CA LEU A 154 12.14 11.48 -8.73
C LEU A 154 12.26 12.62 -9.75
N THR A 155 13.23 12.53 -10.64
CA THR A 155 13.55 13.58 -11.62
C THR A 155 13.14 13.21 -13.05
N SER A 156 12.88 11.93 -13.31
CA SER A 156 12.51 11.45 -14.65
C SER A 156 11.36 10.46 -14.54
N LEU A 157 10.23 10.84 -15.11
CA LEU A 157 9.03 10.03 -15.14
C LEU A 157 8.51 9.89 -16.56
N ALA A 158 8.00 8.72 -16.91
CA ALA A 158 7.31 8.47 -18.15
C ALA A 158 5.99 7.74 -17.91
N ASN A 159 4.97 8.07 -18.68
CA ASN A 159 3.64 7.45 -18.57
C ASN A 159 3.73 5.93 -18.66
N GLY A 160 3.11 5.23 -17.73
CA GLY A 160 3.05 3.76 -17.71
C GLY A 160 4.36 3.06 -17.37
N THR A 161 5.45 3.80 -17.13
CA THR A 161 6.76 3.22 -16.82
C THR A 161 6.98 3.22 -15.31
N ALA A 162 7.15 2.05 -14.71
CA ALA A 162 7.40 1.91 -13.29
C ALA A 162 8.72 2.59 -12.90
N VAL A 163 8.69 3.31 -11.79
CA VAL A 163 9.87 3.88 -11.12
C VAL A 163 10.01 3.26 -9.74
N SER A 164 11.25 3.02 -9.33
CA SER A 164 11.57 2.43 -8.04
C SER A 164 12.52 3.32 -7.25
N VAL A 165 12.22 3.48 -5.97
CA VAL A 165 13.03 4.26 -5.02
C VAL A 165 13.46 3.35 -3.88
N ASP A 166 14.77 3.32 -3.58
CA ASP A 166 15.30 2.57 -2.44
C ASP A 166 14.97 3.31 -1.14
N LEU A 167 14.26 2.66 -0.26
CA LEU A 167 13.88 3.14 1.06
C LEU A 167 14.45 2.27 2.20
N THR A 168 15.40 1.39 1.92
CA THR A 168 15.96 0.42 2.85
C THR A 168 16.43 1.08 4.16
N ASP A 169 17.20 2.16 4.05
CA ASP A 169 17.75 2.87 5.22
C ASP A 169 16.69 3.74 5.94
N GLN A 170 15.53 3.93 5.33
CA GLN A 170 14.49 4.81 5.83
C GLN A 170 13.41 4.08 6.63
N ILE A 171 13.24 2.79 6.36
CA ILE A 171 12.28 1.94 7.05
C ILE A 171 13.04 1.10 8.08
N GLN A 172 13.14 1.65 9.30
CA GLN A 172 13.88 1.02 10.41
C GLN A 172 12.95 0.39 11.46
N SER A 173 11.67 0.70 11.42
CA SER A 173 10.66 0.16 12.33
C SER A 173 9.79 -0.85 11.59
N TYR A 174 9.70 -2.04 12.14
CA TYR A 174 8.88 -3.14 11.61
C TYR A 174 7.74 -3.44 12.60
N GLY A 175 6.61 -3.86 12.08
CA GLY A 175 5.38 -4.03 12.87
C GLY A 175 4.67 -2.71 13.12
N GLU A 176 4.93 -1.69 12.32
CA GLU A 176 4.36 -0.35 12.42
C GLU A 176 3.92 0.18 11.06
N GLU A 177 3.02 1.15 11.11
CA GLU A 177 2.64 1.92 9.94
C GLU A 177 3.79 2.84 9.47
N PHE A 178 3.98 2.91 8.16
CA PHE A 178 4.92 3.80 7.50
C PHE A 178 4.19 4.65 6.47
N SER A 179 4.21 5.96 6.66
CA SER A 179 3.51 6.90 5.79
C SER A 179 4.49 7.72 4.94
N ILE A 180 4.11 7.94 3.69
CA ILE A 180 4.89 8.69 2.68
C ILE A 180 4.01 9.79 2.10
N ALA A 181 4.62 10.94 1.82
CA ALA A 181 4.01 12.02 1.07
C ALA A 181 4.79 12.31 -0.21
N LEU A 182 4.08 12.52 -1.32
CA LEU A 182 4.62 12.89 -2.63
C LEU A 182 4.21 14.33 -2.93
N LYS A 183 5.18 15.20 -3.24
CA LYS A 183 4.97 16.61 -3.52
C LYS A 183 5.79 17.05 -4.74
N VAL A 184 5.26 17.96 -5.57
CA VAL A 184 6.07 18.61 -6.61
C VAL A 184 6.99 19.67 -6.00
N SER A 185 8.21 19.79 -6.51
CA SER A 185 9.14 20.88 -6.14
C SER A 185 8.86 22.18 -6.92
N ASN A 186 8.34 22.03 -8.15
CA ASN A 186 7.99 23.16 -9.01
C ASN A 186 6.47 23.33 -9.09
N PRO A 187 5.90 24.49 -8.78
CA PRO A 187 4.47 24.75 -8.79
C PRO A 187 3.76 24.51 -10.13
N SER A 188 4.48 24.58 -11.26
CA SER A 188 3.92 24.31 -12.59
C SER A 188 3.79 22.81 -12.92
N ASP A 189 4.33 21.95 -12.07
CA ASP A 189 4.34 20.49 -12.31
C ASP A 189 3.04 19.84 -11.87
N LYS A 190 2.69 18.80 -12.65
CA LYS A 190 1.50 17.99 -12.38
C LYS A 190 1.71 16.57 -12.88
N VAL A 191 1.59 15.62 -11.98
CA VAL A 191 1.72 14.19 -12.24
C VAL A 191 0.57 13.43 -11.58
N TYR A 192 0.07 12.42 -12.27
CA TYR A 192 -0.86 11.44 -11.73
C TYR A 192 -0.15 10.09 -11.63
N PHE A 193 -0.20 9.49 -10.46
CA PHE A 193 0.20 8.09 -10.26
C PHE A 193 -1.06 7.22 -10.17
N TYR A 194 -0.95 5.96 -10.54
CA TYR A 194 -2.02 5.01 -10.24
C TYR A 194 -2.22 4.89 -8.73
N SER A 195 -3.48 4.74 -8.31
CA SER A 195 -3.84 4.41 -6.93
C SER A 195 -4.08 2.91 -6.79
N LYS A 196 -4.24 2.44 -5.55
CA LYS A 196 -4.61 1.04 -5.29
C LYS A 196 -6.04 0.69 -5.73
N GLU A 197 -6.89 1.68 -5.99
CA GLU A 197 -8.24 1.48 -6.50
C GLU A 197 -8.28 1.23 -8.01
N LYS A 198 -7.17 1.44 -8.71
CA LYS A 198 -7.11 1.20 -10.15
C LYS A 198 -7.39 -0.27 -10.47
N GLY A 199 -8.37 -0.49 -11.33
CA GLY A 199 -8.76 -1.85 -11.75
C GLY A 199 -9.61 -2.60 -10.74
N ILE A 200 -10.03 -2.00 -9.61
CA ILE A 200 -11.04 -2.60 -8.74
C ILE A 200 -12.40 -2.44 -9.38
N THR A 201 -13.01 -3.55 -9.78
CA THR A 201 -14.39 -3.55 -10.28
C THR A 201 -15.37 -3.56 -9.10
N GLY A 202 -16.63 -3.14 -9.35
CA GLY A 202 -17.68 -3.22 -8.34
C GLY A 202 -17.98 -4.61 -7.79
N ARG A 203 -17.31 -5.65 -8.30
CA ARG A 203 -17.33 -7.03 -7.79
C ARG A 203 -16.08 -7.39 -6.98
N GLY A 204 -15.20 -6.43 -6.70
CA GLY A 204 -13.95 -6.66 -5.96
C GLY A 204 -12.88 -7.43 -6.76
N ILE A 205 -13.02 -7.54 -8.08
CA ILE A 205 -12.01 -8.19 -8.92
C ILE A 205 -10.92 -7.18 -9.23
N VAL A 206 -9.69 -7.52 -8.84
CA VAL A 206 -8.49 -6.73 -9.14
C VAL A 206 -7.94 -7.17 -10.50
N THR A 207 -7.87 -6.24 -11.45
CA THR A 207 -7.35 -6.51 -12.80
C THR A 207 -5.98 -5.92 -13.05
N ASP A 208 -5.60 -4.84 -12.33
CA ASP A 208 -4.42 -4.03 -12.63
C ASP A 208 -3.51 -3.80 -11.42
N ALA A 209 -3.47 -4.74 -10.45
CA ALA A 209 -2.63 -4.60 -9.25
C ALA A 209 -1.14 -4.37 -9.55
N ILE A 210 -0.67 -4.73 -10.74
CA ILE A 210 0.71 -4.54 -11.17
C ILE A 210 1.12 -3.06 -11.24
N VAL A 211 0.17 -2.16 -11.45
CA VAL A 211 0.43 -0.71 -11.52
C VAL A 211 0.23 0.02 -10.19
N TRP A 212 -0.27 -0.69 -9.17
CA TRP A 212 -0.50 -0.08 -7.86
C TRP A 212 0.81 0.33 -7.19
N PRO A 213 0.79 1.42 -6.41
CA PRO A 213 1.89 1.73 -5.51
C PRO A 213 2.16 0.54 -4.59
N HIS A 214 3.41 0.16 -4.42
CA HIS A 214 3.75 -0.92 -3.48
C HIS A 214 5.18 -0.82 -2.97
N LEU A 215 5.43 -1.36 -1.79
CA LEU A 215 6.76 -1.70 -1.32
C LEU A 215 7.11 -3.10 -1.78
N SER A 216 8.29 -3.30 -2.36
CA SER A 216 8.85 -4.61 -2.68
C SER A 216 10.04 -4.92 -1.79
N PHE A 217 10.21 -6.20 -1.43
CA PHE A 217 11.24 -6.70 -0.54
C PHE A 217 12.13 -7.68 -1.30
N GLN A 218 13.45 -7.45 -1.29
CA GLN A 218 14.46 -8.23 -2.02
C GLN A 218 15.55 -8.74 -1.09
#